data_35b7f95f11c9f6777a8b584734dc2867
#
_entry.id   35b7f95f11c9f6777a8b584734dc2867
#
_cell.length_a   1.000
_cell.length_b   1.000
_cell.length_c   1.000
_cell.angle_alpha   90.00
_cell.angle_beta   90.00
_cell.angle_gamma   90.00
#
_symmetry.space_group_name_H-M   'P 1'
#
loop_
_entity.id
_entity.type
_entity.pdbx_description
1 polymer ?
#
loop_
_entity_poly.entity_id
_entity_poly.type
_entity_poly.pdbx_seq_one_letter_code
_entity_poly.pdbx_strand_id
1 'polypeptide(L)'
;STVLTEVPEMFGAETILMNRCVNEEVFDKTVSLINDFKDYFTSHNQVVYENPSPGNKKGGITTLEDKSLGCVQKSGSADVEDVIEIGGSVTRKGLNLLTGPGNDIVAVTNLTTSGCHLILFSTGRGTPVGAPVPTVKIATNTNLAKRKPHWIDFNAGEIINGADLTDELFEYVIEVANGKQTNNEKNGYKEISIFKDGVVL
;
A
#
# COMPACT_ATOMS: atom_id res chain seq x y z
N SER A 1 2.40 -4.62 -14.47
CA SER A 1 2.93 -3.48 -13.71
C SER A 1 2.44 -3.56 -12.28
N THR A 2 3.23 -3.08 -11.35
CA THR A 2 2.90 -2.95 -9.94
C THR A 2 2.94 -1.48 -9.54
N VAL A 3 2.13 -1.11 -8.54
CA VAL A 3 2.07 0.26 -8.03
C VAL A 3 2.16 0.23 -6.51
N LEU A 4 3.07 1.02 -5.94
CA LEU A 4 3.16 1.29 -4.51
C LEU A 4 2.61 2.70 -4.25
N THR A 5 1.75 2.86 -3.26
CA THR A 5 1.17 4.13 -2.84
C THR A 5 1.40 4.38 -1.35
N GLU A 6 0.72 5.35 -0.76
CA GLU A 6 0.84 5.75 0.64
C GLU A 6 2.20 6.41 0.94
N VAL A 7 2.45 7.56 0.32
CA VAL A 7 3.72 8.29 0.44
C VAL A 7 4.15 8.54 1.90
N PRO A 8 3.25 8.91 2.85
CA PRO A 8 3.63 9.06 4.25
C PRO A 8 4.20 7.77 4.90
N GLU A 9 3.85 6.61 4.35
CA GLU A 9 4.39 5.32 4.78
C GLU A 9 5.80 5.03 4.24
N MET A 10 6.34 5.91 3.38
CA MET A 10 7.70 5.78 2.82
C MET A 10 8.72 6.60 3.60
N PHE A 11 8.27 7.56 4.43
CA PHE A 11 9.14 8.47 5.16
C PHE A 11 10.07 7.73 6.12
N GLY A 12 11.39 8.00 6.02
CA GLY A 12 12.43 7.35 6.82
C GLY A 12 13.02 6.08 6.18
N ALA A 13 12.42 5.54 5.12
CA ALA A 13 12.95 4.41 4.34
C ALA A 13 13.01 4.71 2.82
N GLU A 14 12.75 5.94 2.42
CA GLU A 14 12.69 6.39 1.04
C GLU A 14 13.97 6.14 0.23
N THR A 15 15.13 6.12 0.87
CA THR A 15 16.43 5.87 0.21
C THR A 15 16.47 4.48 -0.45
N ILE A 16 15.71 3.51 0.05
CA ILE A 16 15.62 2.17 -0.56
C ILE A 16 14.96 2.26 -1.94
N LEU A 17 13.95 3.11 -2.11
CA LEU A 17 13.29 3.36 -3.39
C LEU A 17 14.18 4.20 -4.31
N MET A 18 14.76 5.29 -3.79
CA MET A 18 15.66 6.18 -4.53
C MET A 18 16.83 5.43 -5.15
N ASN A 19 17.45 4.50 -4.41
CA ASN A 19 18.59 3.70 -4.88
C ASN A 19 18.22 2.70 -5.99
N ARG A 20 16.95 2.50 -6.27
CA ARG A 20 16.44 1.60 -7.30
C ARG A 20 15.79 2.33 -8.48
N CYS A 21 15.89 3.65 -8.54
CA CYS A 21 15.38 4.41 -9.67
C CYS A 21 16.21 4.10 -10.94
N VAL A 22 15.53 3.81 -12.06
CA VAL A 22 16.16 3.40 -13.32
C VAL A 22 17.02 4.48 -13.96
N ASN A 23 16.80 5.74 -13.61
CA ASN A 23 17.55 6.89 -14.12
C ASN A 23 17.38 8.11 -13.22
N GLU A 24 18.11 9.18 -13.52
CA GLU A 24 18.12 10.45 -12.78
C GLU A 24 16.74 11.12 -12.77
N GLU A 25 16.00 11.09 -13.89
CA GLU A 25 14.66 11.68 -13.96
C GLU A 25 13.69 11.02 -12.97
N VAL A 26 13.68 9.69 -12.88
CA VAL A 26 12.85 8.94 -11.94
C VAL A 26 13.32 9.15 -10.50
N PHE A 27 14.62 9.27 -10.29
CA PHE A 27 15.18 9.62 -8.99
C PHE A 27 14.69 10.99 -8.52
N ASP A 28 14.78 12.03 -9.37
CA ASP A 28 14.33 13.39 -9.04
C ASP A 28 12.82 13.42 -8.75
N LYS A 29 12.01 12.72 -9.55
CA LYS A 29 10.57 12.56 -9.31
C LYS A 29 10.30 11.88 -7.96
N THR A 30 11.11 10.88 -7.58
CA THR A 30 10.96 10.18 -6.29
C THR A 30 11.32 11.10 -5.13
N VAL A 31 12.37 11.92 -5.27
CA VAL A 31 12.74 12.94 -4.28
C VAL A 31 11.62 13.97 -4.13
N SER A 32 11.08 14.47 -5.24
CA SER A 32 9.94 15.41 -5.25
C SER A 32 8.71 14.79 -4.59
N LEU A 33 8.32 13.56 -4.95
CA LEU A 33 7.21 12.82 -4.35
C LEU A 33 7.26 12.86 -2.82
N ILE A 34 8.43 12.58 -2.25
CA ILE A 34 8.62 12.53 -0.79
C ILE A 34 8.59 13.94 -0.18
N ASN A 35 9.33 14.89 -0.76
CA ASN A 35 9.47 16.23 -0.20
C ASN A 35 8.17 17.02 -0.31
N ASP A 36 7.50 16.98 -1.46
CA ASP A 36 6.22 17.68 -1.67
C ASP A 36 5.16 17.19 -0.70
N PHE A 37 5.16 15.88 -0.36
CA PHE A 37 4.23 15.34 0.62
C PHE A 37 4.59 15.74 2.06
N LYS A 38 5.88 15.86 2.39
CA LYS A 38 6.32 16.43 3.68
C LYS A 38 5.90 17.92 3.79
N ASP A 39 6.07 18.68 2.71
CA ASP A 39 5.64 20.07 2.64
C ASP A 39 4.12 20.21 2.73
N TYR A 40 3.37 19.27 2.13
CA TYR A 40 1.92 19.19 2.30
C TYR A 40 1.51 19.06 3.77
N PHE A 41 2.13 18.16 4.54
CA PHE A 41 1.88 18.02 5.97
C PHE A 41 2.17 19.33 6.72
N THR A 42 3.35 19.89 6.52
CA THR A 42 3.79 21.11 7.25
C THR A 42 2.96 22.33 6.90
N SER A 43 2.53 22.48 5.64
CA SER A 43 1.65 23.56 5.20
C SER A 43 0.27 23.53 5.86
N HIS A 44 -0.17 22.34 6.29
CA HIS A 44 -1.43 22.15 7.02
C HIS A 44 -1.23 22.06 8.55
N ASN A 45 -0.07 22.49 9.06
CA ASN A 45 0.30 22.45 10.48
C ASN A 45 0.24 21.02 11.08
N GLN A 46 0.52 20.01 10.28
CA GLN A 46 0.63 18.63 10.71
C GLN A 46 2.09 18.21 10.83
N VAL A 47 2.36 17.30 11.76
CA VAL A 47 3.72 16.80 11.97
C VAL A 47 3.95 15.57 11.10
N VAL A 48 5.12 15.52 10.44
CA VAL A 48 5.50 14.45 9.53
C VAL A 48 5.69 13.09 10.25
N TYR A 49 5.99 13.12 11.56
CA TYR A 49 6.45 11.95 12.33
C TYR A 49 5.38 11.33 13.27
N GLU A 50 4.11 11.69 13.16
CA GLU A 50 3.05 11.07 14.01
C GLU A 50 2.71 9.62 13.65
N ASN A 51 3.12 9.14 12.50
CA ASN A 51 3.08 7.74 12.15
C ASN A 51 4.25 7.00 12.86
N PRO A 52 4.10 5.83 13.49
CA PRO A 52 2.93 4.93 13.46
C PRO A 52 1.80 5.28 14.44
N SER A 53 0.58 4.84 14.11
CA SER A 53 -0.60 5.03 14.95
C SER A 53 -0.47 4.30 16.31
N PRO A 54 -1.26 4.69 17.33
CA PRO A 54 -1.25 3.99 18.63
C PRO A 54 -1.48 2.48 18.51
N GLY A 55 -2.26 2.04 17.51
CA GLY A 55 -2.50 0.63 17.24
C GLY A 55 -1.29 -0.10 16.69
N ASN A 56 -0.49 0.54 15.85
CA ASN A 56 0.78 0.00 15.36
C ASN A 56 1.79 -0.13 16.51
N LYS A 57 1.91 0.91 17.35
CA LYS A 57 2.80 0.90 18.52
C LYS A 57 2.47 -0.24 19.49
N LYS A 58 1.18 -0.46 19.74
CA LYS A 58 0.74 -1.61 20.56
C LYS A 58 1.07 -2.96 19.92
N GLY A 59 1.15 -3.02 18.60
CA GLY A 59 1.54 -4.21 17.84
C GLY A 59 3.05 -4.42 17.70
N GLY A 60 3.89 -3.51 18.25
CA GLY A 60 5.34 -3.64 18.23
C GLY A 60 6.06 -2.77 17.20
N ILE A 61 5.34 -2.06 16.34
CA ILE A 61 5.92 -1.09 15.40
C ILE A 61 5.98 0.26 16.12
N THR A 62 7.16 0.67 16.56
CA THR A 62 7.33 1.78 17.50
C THR A 62 7.89 3.05 16.91
N THR A 63 8.61 2.96 15.78
CA THR A 63 9.23 4.08 15.10
C THR A 63 8.65 4.30 13.70
N LEU A 64 8.83 5.52 13.18
CA LEU A 64 8.48 5.85 11.80
C LEU A 64 9.25 4.97 10.82
N GLU A 65 10.54 4.80 11.05
CA GLU A 65 11.45 4.02 10.21
C GLU A 65 11.05 2.55 10.15
N ASP A 66 10.70 1.92 11.28
CA ASP A 66 10.21 0.53 11.32
C ASP A 66 8.97 0.34 10.45
N LYS A 67 8.02 1.28 10.54
CA LYS A 67 6.80 1.23 9.76
C LYS A 67 7.08 1.43 8.28
N SER A 68 7.90 2.43 7.95
CA SER A 68 8.24 2.78 6.57
C SER A 68 9.08 1.70 5.90
N LEU A 69 10.00 1.06 6.61
CA LEU A 69 10.74 -0.08 6.11
C LEU A 69 9.78 -1.21 5.70
N GLY A 70 8.81 -1.55 6.54
CA GLY A 70 7.79 -2.56 6.25
C GLY A 70 6.92 -2.20 5.04
N CYS A 71 6.60 -0.91 4.86
CA CYS A 71 5.85 -0.44 3.70
C CYS A 71 6.68 -0.53 2.41
N VAL A 72 7.90 -0.01 2.42
CA VAL A 72 8.79 -0.01 1.26
C VAL A 72 9.14 -1.45 0.82
N GLN A 73 9.27 -2.38 1.75
CA GLN A 73 9.51 -3.80 1.45
C GLN A 73 8.39 -4.45 0.62
N LYS A 74 7.14 -3.95 0.68
CA LYS A 74 6.05 -4.44 -0.18
C LYS A 74 6.34 -4.28 -1.67
N SER A 75 7.22 -3.36 -2.05
CA SER A 75 7.65 -3.16 -3.44
C SER A 75 8.64 -4.23 -3.94
N GLY A 76 9.07 -5.15 -3.09
CA GLY A 76 10.09 -6.15 -3.44
C GLY A 76 11.45 -5.52 -3.74
N SER A 77 12.16 -6.08 -4.72
CA SER A 77 13.50 -5.64 -5.16
C SER A 77 13.53 -5.07 -6.57
N ALA A 78 12.38 -4.86 -7.20
CA ALA A 78 12.29 -4.34 -8.57
C ALA A 78 12.75 -2.87 -8.65
N ASP A 79 13.31 -2.49 -9.80
CA ASP A 79 13.66 -1.11 -10.07
C ASP A 79 12.42 -0.22 -10.17
N VAL A 80 12.52 1.03 -9.73
CA VAL A 80 11.45 2.02 -9.82
C VAL A 80 11.48 2.63 -11.23
N GLU A 81 10.41 2.40 -11.98
CA GLU A 81 10.31 2.77 -13.40
C GLU A 81 9.67 4.14 -13.64
N ASP A 82 8.77 4.56 -12.74
CA ASP A 82 8.11 5.87 -12.85
C ASP A 82 7.49 6.30 -11.51
N VAL A 83 7.14 7.58 -11.43
CA VAL A 83 6.36 8.20 -10.37
C VAL A 83 5.10 8.81 -10.99
N ILE A 84 3.95 8.50 -10.43
CA ILE A 84 2.63 8.87 -10.94
C ILE A 84 1.98 9.85 -9.96
N GLU A 85 1.53 10.98 -10.47
CA GLU A 85 0.74 11.95 -9.69
C GLU A 85 -0.69 11.47 -9.43
N ILE A 86 -1.35 12.03 -8.42
CA ILE A 86 -2.77 11.76 -8.14
C ILE A 86 -3.60 12.04 -9.40
N GLY A 87 -4.41 11.04 -9.80
CA GLY A 87 -5.21 11.11 -11.02
C GLY A 87 -4.46 10.74 -12.31
N GLY A 88 -3.16 10.50 -12.23
CA GLY A 88 -2.38 9.97 -13.36
C GLY A 88 -2.62 8.47 -13.57
N SER A 89 -2.22 7.98 -14.74
CA SER A 89 -2.37 6.57 -15.13
C SER A 89 -1.03 5.86 -15.25
N VAL A 90 -1.01 4.56 -14.95
CA VAL A 90 0.15 3.68 -15.14
C VAL A 90 0.45 3.55 -16.63
N THR A 91 1.62 3.99 -17.05
CA THR A 91 2.09 3.90 -18.45
C THR A 91 3.34 3.06 -18.61
N ARG A 92 4.12 2.86 -17.54
CA ARG A 92 5.36 2.09 -17.54
C ARG A 92 5.13 0.68 -17.00
N LYS A 93 5.84 -0.29 -17.59
CA LYS A 93 5.91 -1.65 -17.05
C LYS A 93 6.91 -1.67 -15.88
N GLY A 94 6.67 -2.51 -14.90
CA GLY A 94 7.50 -2.64 -13.71
C GLY A 94 6.88 -1.96 -12.49
N LEU A 95 7.70 -1.54 -11.53
CA LEU A 95 7.28 -0.88 -10.30
C LEU A 95 7.11 0.62 -10.54
N ASN A 96 5.94 1.13 -10.20
CA ASN A 96 5.62 2.56 -10.24
C ASN A 96 5.29 3.04 -8.82
N LEU A 97 5.67 4.26 -8.46
CA LEU A 97 5.25 4.92 -7.24
C LEU A 97 4.05 5.84 -7.55
N LEU A 98 3.06 5.87 -6.67
CA LEU A 98 1.87 6.71 -6.84
C LEU A 98 1.77 7.69 -5.69
N THR A 99 1.67 8.98 -6.01
CA THR A 99 1.40 10.04 -5.04
C THR A 99 0.06 9.79 -4.36
N GLY A 100 0.03 9.79 -3.04
CA GLY A 100 -1.21 9.60 -2.28
C GLY A 100 -1.01 9.53 -0.78
N PRO A 101 -2.07 9.85 0.01
CA PRO A 101 -2.03 9.81 1.47
C PRO A 101 -2.03 8.38 2.01
N GLY A 102 -1.77 8.25 3.32
CA GLY A 102 -1.85 6.98 4.03
C GLY A 102 -3.28 6.55 4.42
N ASN A 103 -4.31 7.28 4.04
CA ASN A 103 -5.70 6.91 4.29
C ASN A 103 -6.14 5.76 3.38
N ASP A 104 -6.49 4.62 3.96
CA ASP A 104 -6.82 3.36 3.25
C ASP A 104 -7.80 3.56 2.07
N ILE A 105 -8.93 4.25 2.30
CA ILE A 105 -9.98 4.39 1.28
C ILE A 105 -9.52 5.31 0.14
N VAL A 106 -8.80 6.37 0.46
CA VAL A 106 -8.25 7.28 -0.56
C VAL A 106 -7.15 6.58 -1.35
N ALA A 107 -6.27 5.85 -0.67
CA ALA A 107 -5.18 5.10 -1.30
C ALA A 107 -5.70 4.07 -2.31
N VAL A 108 -6.69 3.25 -1.94
CA VAL A 108 -7.27 2.25 -2.86
C VAL A 108 -8.07 2.90 -3.99
N THR A 109 -8.68 4.07 -3.75
CA THR A 109 -9.34 4.86 -4.80
C THR A 109 -8.32 5.37 -5.82
N ASN A 110 -7.20 5.94 -5.35
CA ASN A 110 -6.11 6.40 -6.21
C ASN A 110 -5.51 5.27 -7.04
N LEU A 111 -5.25 4.11 -6.44
CA LEU A 111 -4.79 2.93 -7.18
C LEU A 111 -5.77 2.54 -8.29
N THR A 112 -7.07 2.53 -7.98
CA THR A 112 -8.10 2.20 -8.96
C THR A 112 -8.13 3.19 -10.13
N THR A 113 -8.07 4.50 -9.83
CA THR A 113 -8.08 5.55 -10.86
C THR A 113 -6.81 5.56 -11.71
N SER A 114 -5.68 5.10 -11.14
CA SER A 114 -4.42 4.96 -11.88
C SER A 114 -4.38 3.74 -12.81
N GLY A 115 -5.46 2.92 -12.83
CA GLY A 115 -5.60 1.77 -13.72
C GLY A 115 -5.19 0.44 -13.09
N CYS A 116 -5.06 0.35 -11.77
CA CYS A 116 -4.88 -0.93 -11.09
C CYS A 116 -6.17 -1.76 -11.17
N HIS A 117 -6.06 -2.99 -11.67
CA HIS A 117 -7.20 -3.92 -11.82
C HIS A 117 -7.40 -4.84 -10.61
N LEU A 118 -6.43 -4.91 -9.73
CA LEU A 118 -6.43 -5.72 -8.52
C LEU A 118 -5.54 -5.05 -7.48
N ILE A 119 -5.98 -5.09 -6.22
CA ILE A 119 -5.24 -4.52 -5.09
C ILE A 119 -4.86 -5.62 -4.11
N LEU A 120 -3.60 -5.64 -3.68
CA LEU A 120 -3.11 -6.44 -2.58
C LEU A 120 -3.07 -5.56 -1.32
N PHE A 121 -3.90 -5.87 -0.34
CA PHE A 121 -4.05 -5.09 0.87
C PHE A 121 -3.59 -5.88 2.09
N SER A 122 -2.38 -5.62 2.56
CA SER A 122 -1.86 -6.27 3.77
C SER A 122 -2.31 -5.54 5.03
N THR A 123 -2.72 -6.27 6.06
CA THR A 123 -3.21 -5.69 7.31
C THR A 123 -2.91 -6.56 8.52
N GLY A 124 -2.53 -5.93 9.63
CA GLY A 124 -2.31 -6.59 10.92
C GLY A 124 -3.55 -6.62 11.83
N ARG A 125 -4.56 -5.76 11.57
CA ARG A 125 -5.77 -5.60 12.40
C ARG A 125 -7.06 -5.95 11.66
N GLY A 126 -7.04 -5.87 10.34
CA GLY A 126 -8.17 -6.08 9.46
C GLY A 126 -9.12 -4.88 9.44
N THR A 127 -9.58 -4.56 8.25
CA THR A 127 -10.57 -3.52 7.97
C THR A 127 -11.57 -4.03 6.94
N PRO A 128 -12.85 -3.59 6.98
CA PRO A 128 -13.84 -3.97 5.97
C PRO A 128 -13.66 -3.22 4.64
N VAL A 129 -12.75 -2.24 4.57
CA VAL A 129 -12.53 -1.43 3.36
C VAL A 129 -12.28 -2.31 2.13
N GLY A 130 -12.99 -2.04 1.05
CA GLY A 130 -12.79 -2.63 -0.26
C GLY A 130 -12.77 -1.55 -1.34
N ALA A 131 -11.95 -1.73 -2.37
CA ALA A 131 -11.88 -0.85 -3.52
C ALA A 131 -12.98 -1.19 -4.55
N PRO A 132 -13.23 -0.31 -5.55
CA PRO A 132 -14.08 -0.64 -6.70
C PRO A 132 -13.57 -1.83 -7.53
N VAL A 133 -12.28 -2.16 -7.44
CA VAL A 133 -11.66 -3.33 -8.06
C VAL A 133 -11.45 -4.44 -7.04
N PRO A 134 -11.26 -5.71 -7.46
CA PRO A 134 -10.93 -6.81 -6.55
C PRO A 134 -9.81 -6.46 -5.59
N THR A 135 -10.08 -6.61 -4.30
CA THR A 135 -9.12 -6.29 -3.22
C THR A 135 -8.84 -7.55 -2.40
N VAL A 136 -7.66 -8.12 -2.59
CA VAL A 136 -7.19 -9.28 -1.84
C VAL A 136 -6.68 -8.82 -0.47
N LYS A 137 -7.40 -9.19 0.60
CA LYS A 137 -7.00 -8.90 1.98
C LYS A 137 -6.04 -9.95 2.50
N ILE A 138 -4.82 -9.52 2.82
CA ILE A 138 -3.75 -10.38 3.32
C ILE A 138 -3.57 -10.11 4.81
N ALA A 139 -3.86 -11.11 5.66
CA ALA A 139 -3.55 -11.03 7.08
C ALA A 139 -2.06 -11.24 7.31
N THR A 140 -1.41 -10.31 8.00
CA THR A 140 0.01 -10.43 8.38
C THR A 140 0.23 -11.30 9.62
N ASN A 141 -0.84 -11.80 10.24
CA ASN A 141 -0.78 -12.74 11.36
C ASN A 141 -1.98 -13.69 11.37
N THR A 142 -1.74 -14.92 11.77
CA THR A 142 -2.73 -16.01 11.82
C THR A 142 -3.89 -15.74 12.77
N ASN A 143 -3.67 -14.98 13.85
CA ASN A 143 -4.75 -14.62 14.78
C ASN A 143 -5.81 -13.74 14.12
N LEU A 144 -5.40 -12.80 13.28
CA LEU A 144 -6.32 -11.98 12.50
C LEU A 144 -7.12 -12.84 11.52
N ALA A 145 -6.47 -13.69 10.76
CA ALA A 145 -7.13 -14.59 9.81
C ALA A 145 -8.19 -15.46 10.48
N LYS A 146 -7.88 -16.02 11.65
CA LYS A 146 -8.83 -16.82 12.44
C LYS A 146 -9.99 -15.99 13.01
N ARG A 147 -9.76 -14.76 13.44
CA ARG A 147 -10.78 -13.89 14.05
C ARG A 147 -11.74 -13.24 13.06
N LYS A 148 -11.24 -12.97 11.83
CA LYS A 148 -11.99 -12.23 10.79
C LYS A 148 -11.95 -12.97 9.43
N PRO A 149 -12.33 -14.27 9.39
CA PRO A 149 -12.21 -15.07 8.16
C PRO A 149 -13.08 -14.54 7.02
N HIS A 150 -14.13 -13.79 7.32
CA HIS A 150 -15.04 -13.19 6.33
C HIS A 150 -14.49 -11.89 5.70
N TRP A 151 -13.38 -11.34 6.22
CA TRP A 151 -12.70 -10.18 5.65
C TRP A 151 -11.37 -10.53 4.99
N ILE A 152 -10.74 -11.63 5.42
CA ILE A 152 -9.39 -12.02 5.02
C ILE A 152 -9.46 -13.07 3.91
N ASP A 153 -8.74 -12.82 2.84
CA ASP A 153 -8.63 -13.72 1.70
C ASP A 153 -7.42 -14.65 1.81
N PHE A 154 -6.31 -14.15 2.35
CA PHE A 154 -5.06 -14.89 2.44
C PHE A 154 -4.39 -14.69 3.82
N ASN A 155 -3.94 -15.79 4.42
CA ASN A 155 -3.20 -15.75 5.68
C ASN A 155 -1.69 -15.87 5.44
N ALA A 156 -0.97 -14.76 5.55
CA ALA A 156 0.50 -14.73 5.48
C ALA A 156 1.19 -14.87 6.86
N GLY A 157 0.43 -15.13 7.93
CA GLY A 157 0.97 -15.16 9.30
C GLY A 157 2.01 -16.24 9.57
N GLU A 158 2.02 -17.32 8.78
CA GLU A 158 2.99 -18.42 8.94
C GLU A 158 4.38 -18.09 8.40
N ILE A 159 4.54 -17.01 7.65
CA ILE A 159 5.85 -16.52 7.18
C ILE A 159 6.79 -16.27 8.37
N ILE A 160 6.26 -15.80 9.51
CA ILE A 160 7.06 -15.58 10.73
C ILE A 160 7.67 -16.88 11.29
N ASN A 161 7.07 -18.01 10.96
CA ASN A 161 7.55 -19.35 11.34
C ASN A 161 8.43 -20.00 10.26
N GLY A 162 8.80 -19.25 9.22
CA GLY A 162 9.69 -19.69 8.14
C GLY A 162 8.96 -20.34 6.94
N ALA A 163 7.62 -20.25 6.87
CA ALA A 163 6.90 -20.71 5.69
C ALA A 163 7.18 -19.78 4.49
N ASP A 164 7.43 -20.37 3.32
CA ASP A 164 7.40 -19.64 2.05
C ASP A 164 6.00 -19.83 1.42
N LEU A 165 5.26 -18.73 1.33
CA LEU A 165 3.90 -18.69 0.78
C LEU A 165 3.85 -17.92 -0.54
N THR A 166 4.99 -17.71 -1.20
CA THR A 166 5.10 -16.87 -2.40
C THR A 166 4.27 -17.43 -3.53
N ASP A 167 4.44 -18.71 -3.84
CA ASP A 167 3.73 -19.36 -4.95
C ASP A 167 2.23 -19.45 -4.67
N GLU A 168 1.82 -19.78 -3.43
CA GLU A 168 0.41 -19.85 -3.04
C GLU A 168 -0.29 -18.49 -3.15
N LEU A 169 0.38 -17.41 -2.74
CA LEU A 169 -0.16 -16.07 -2.90
C LEU A 169 -0.24 -15.69 -4.38
N PHE A 170 0.78 -15.99 -5.15
CA PHE A 170 0.79 -15.72 -6.59
C PHE A 170 -0.35 -16.46 -7.31
N GLU A 171 -0.53 -17.73 -7.03
CA GLU A 171 -1.63 -18.54 -7.58
C GLU A 171 -2.99 -17.98 -7.20
N TYR A 172 -3.15 -17.58 -5.93
CA TYR A 172 -4.38 -16.93 -5.47
C TYR A 172 -4.69 -15.64 -6.24
N VAL A 173 -3.66 -14.82 -6.50
CA VAL A 173 -3.79 -13.58 -7.31
C VAL A 173 -4.23 -13.90 -8.74
N ILE A 174 -3.67 -14.95 -9.36
CA ILE A 174 -4.06 -15.40 -10.69
C ILE A 174 -5.51 -15.91 -10.72
N GLU A 175 -5.95 -16.64 -9.69
CA GLU A 175 -7.35 -17.07 -9.57
C GLU A 175 -8.31 -15.87 -9.50
N VAL A 176 -7.95 -14.84 -8.70
CA VAL A 176 -8.75 -13.60 -8.61
C VAL A 176 -8.77 -12.86 -9.96
N ALA A 177 -7.64 -12.77 -10.63
CA ALA A 177 -7.56 -12.19 -11.98
C ALA A 177 -8.42 -12.96 -13.01
N ASN A 178 -8.64 -14.25 -12.79
CA ASN A 178 -9.51 -15.11 -13.61
C ASN A 178 -10.98 -15.16 -13.13
N GLY A 179 -11.36 -14.28 -12.19
CA GLY A 179 -12.76 -14.11 -11.78
C GLY A 179 -13.15 -14.77 -10.44
N LYS A 180 -12.21 -15.30 -9.67
CA LYS A 180 -12.49 -15.70 -8.30
C LYS A 180 -12.80 -14.46 -7.47
N GLN A 181 -13.97 -14.44 -6.85
CA GLN A 181 -14.38 -13.31 -6.01
C GLN A 181 -13.60 -13.28 -4.69
N THR A 182 -13.11 -12.11 -4.33
CA THR A 182 -12.57 -11.81 -2.99
C THR A 182 -13.70 -11.74 -1.96
N ASN A 183 -13.36 -11.79 -0.68
CA ASN A 183 -14.33 -11.63 0.40
C ASN A 183 -14.96 -10.23 0.40
N ASN A 184 -14.21 -9.19 0.00
CA ASN A 184 -14.79 -7.85 -0.18
C ASN A 184 -15.89 -7.83 -1.23
N GLU A 185 -15.68 -8.47 -2.38
CA GLU A 185 -16.69 -8.57 -3.43
C GLU A 185 -17.92 -9.36 -2.98
N LYS A 186 -17.72 -10.50 -2.31
CA LYS A 186 -18.82 -11.30 -1.75
C LYS A 186 -19.65 -10.53 -0.72
N ASN A 187 -19.00 -9.65 0.06
CA ASN A 187 -19.67 -8.81 1.06
C ASN A 187 -20.23 -7.50 0.48
N GLY A 188 -19.94 -7.19 -0.79
CA GLY A 188 -20.38 -5.96 -1.43
C GLY A 188 -19.64 -4.70 -0.99
N TYR A 189 -18.43 -4.83 -0.42
CA TYR A 189 -17.61 -3.70 0.03
C TYR A 189 -16.88 -3.07 -1.15
N LYS A 190 -17.29 -1.86 -1.54
CA LYS A 190 -16.77 -1.10 -2.69
C LYS A 190 -16.82 0.39 -2.38
N GLU A 191 -15.93 0.83 -1.51
CA GLU A 191 -15.89 2.21 -1.06
C GLU A 191 -15.04 3.07 -2.00
N ILE A 192 -15.43 4.35 -2.11
CA ILE A 192 -14.70 5.39 -2.84
C ILE A 192 -14.54 6.59 -1.92
N SER A 193 -13.32 7.12 -1.86
CA SER A 193 -13.04 8.41 -1.24
C SER A 193 -12.04 9.18 -2.07
N ILE A 194 -12.42 10.38 -2.50
CA ILE A 194 -11.57 11.25 -3.28
C ILE A 194 -10.63 12.02 -2.35
N PHE A 195 -9.36 12.12 -2.75
CA PHE A 195 -8.40 12.98 -2.06
C PHE A 195 -8.90 14.42 -2.00
N LYS A 196 -8.85 15.00 -0.81
CA LYS A 196 -9.21 16.41 -0.58
C LYS A 196 -8.06 17.08 0.16
N ASP A 197 -7.56 18.14 -0.45
CA ASP A 197 -6.50 18.98 0.12
C ASP A 197 -6.90 19.50 1.49
N GLY A 198 -5.98 19.40 2.45
CA GLY A 198 -6.17 19.85 3.84
C GLY A 198 -7.14 19.01 4.69
N VAL A 199 -7.75 17.94 4.13
CA VAL A 199 -8.69 17.06 4.84
C VAL A 199 -8.12 15.69 5.08
N VAL A 200 -7.34 15.17 4.13
CA VAL A 200 -6.73 13.84 4.20
C VAL A 200 -5.21 13.99 4.21
N LEU A 201 -4.62 13.50 5.26
CA LEU A 201 -3.20 13.56 5.54
C LEU A 201 -2.63 12.14 5.71
#